data_752bd2eb04dc0ba88b910edaa8813e22
#
_entry.id   752bd2eb04dc0ba88b910edaa8813e22
#
_cell.length_a   1.000
_cell.length_b   1.000
_cell.length_c   1.000
_cell.angle_alpha   90.00
_cell.angle_beta   90.00
_cell.angle_gamma   90.00
#
_symmetry.space_group_name_H-M   'P 1'
#
loop_
_entity.id
_entity.type
_entity.pdbx_description
1 polymer ?
#
loop_
_entity_poly.entity_id
_entity_poly.type
_entity_poly.pdbx_seq_one_letter_code
_entity_poly.pdbx_strand_id
1 'polypeptide(L)'
;MGKIMAVCISEKRGTQKKNIEKVRLIENFGLEGDAHGGNWHRQVSLLSYEKVRAFEEKGISVEDGAFGENLLVEGFDFKTLPVGTRFRCGEVLLEMTQIGKECHSHCEIYQTVGDCIMPGEGVFARVLHGGMIQIGDELEIVPSSDSDSK
;
A
#
# COMPACT_ATOMS: atom_id res chain seq x y z
N MET A 1 -9.36 6.39 -11.36
CA MET A 1 -9.54 6.84 -9.98
C MET A 1 -9.85 5.66 -9.08
N GLY A 2 -9.25 5.61 -7.92
CA GLY A 2 -9.45 4.50 -7.00
C GLY A 2 -9.98 4.98 -5.66
N LYS A 3 -10.36 4.02 -4.83
CA LYS A 3 -10.94 4.31 -3.54
C LYS A 3 -10.23 3.51 -2.47
N ILE A 4 -9.87 4.15 -1.36
CA ILE A 4 -9.20 3.50 -0.25
C ILE A 4 -10.21 2.63 0.49
N MET A 5 -9.93 1.32 0.54
CA MET A 5 -10.81 0.35 1.18
C MET A 5 -10.34 -0.03 2.57
N ALA A 6 -9.05 0.09 2.85
CA ALA A 6 -8.51 -0.19 4.17
C ALA A 6 -7.21 0.57 4.38
N VAL A 7 -6.94 0.94 5.64
CA VAL A 7 -5.73 1.63 6.05
C VAL A 7 -5.14 0.82 7.20
N CYS A 8 -3.98 0.21 6.98
CA CYS A 8 -3.46 -0.79 7.90
C CYS A 8 -2.04 -0.48 8.37
N ILE A 9 -1.77 -0.76 9.63
CA ILE A 9 -0.42 -0.62 10.19
C ILE A 9 -0.09 -1.82 11.08
N SER A 10 1.18 -1.99 11.37
CA SER A 10 1.64 -2.98 12.34
C SER A 10 2.79 -2.38 13.13
N GLU A 11 2.98 -2.87 14.35
CA GLU A 11 4.08 -2.41 15.19
C GLU A 11 5.38 -3.13 14.89
N LYS A 12 5.33 -4.26 14.18
CA LYS A 12 6.49 -5.07 13.84
C LYS A 12 6.52 -5.38 12.35
N ARG A 13 7.72 -5.44 11.79
CA ARG A 13 7.88 -5.85 10.40
C ARG A 13 7.64 -7.33 10.25
N GLY A 14 7.13 -7.73 9.08
CA GLY A 14 6.90 -9.13 8.77
C GLY A 14 5.66 -9.72 9.39
N THR A 15 4.87 -8.95 10.10
CA THR A 15 3.63 -9.39 10.70
C THR A 15 2.44 -8.84 9.93
N GLN A 16 1.28 -9.43 10.15
CA GLN A 16 0.06 -8.92 9.55
C GLN A 16 -0.26 -7.54 10.14
N LYS A 17 -0.85 -6.69 9.32
CA LYS A 17 -1.25 -5.36 9.74
C LYS A 17 -2.73 -5.36 10.11
N LYS A 18 -3.14 -4.34 10.85
CA LYS A 18 -4.52 -4.18 11.26
C LYS A 18 -5.09 -2.91 10.66
N ASN A 19 -6.36 -2.98 10.25
CA ASN A 19 -7.07 -1.83 9.70
C ASN A 19 -7.42 -0.87 10.82
N ILE A 20 -6.90 0.35 10.75
CA ILE A 20 -7.17 1.40 11.73
C ILE A 20 -8.06 2.49 11.17
N GLU A 21 -8.55 2.30 9.94
CA GLU A 21 -9.54 3.12 9.26
C GLU A 21 -9.06 4.49 8.81
N LYS A 22 -8.22 5.16 9.57
CA LYS A 22 -7.62 6.43 9.15
C LYS A 22 -6.25 6.58 9.79
N VAL A 23 -5.39 7.38 9.16
CA VAL A 23 -4.03 7.56 9.63
C VAL A 23 -3.45 8.84 9.03
N ARG A 24 -2.45 9.39 9.70
CA ARG A 24 -1.67 10.49 9.15
C ARG A 24 -0.49 9.90 8.37
N LEU A 25 -0.30 10.39 7.14
CA LEU A 25 0.92 10.08 6.39
C LEU A 25 1.93 11.18 6.65
N ILE A 26 3.16 10.78 6.89
CA ILE A 26 4.23 11.70 7.25
C ILE A 26 5.22 11.74 6.10
N GLU A 27 5.54 12.95 5.64
CA GLU A 27 6.46 13.14 4.53
C GLU A 27 7.78 12.43 4.79
N ASN A 28 8.22 11.69 3.77
CA ASN A 28 9.48 10.93 3.81
C ASN A 28 9.57 9.93 4.96
N PHE A 29 8.43 9.43 5.42
CA PHE A 29 8.38 8.42 6.49
C PHE A 29 7.41 7.29 6.17
N GLY A 30 6.14 7.61 5.92
CA GLY A 30 5.08 6.62 5.69
C GLY A 30 3.90 6.86 6.59
N LEU A 31 3.25 5.78 7.02
CA LEU A 31 2.11 5.87 7.92
C LEU A 31 2.58 6.00 9.36
N GLU A 32 2.01 6.95 10.07
CA GLU A 32 2.35 7.17 11.47
C GLU A 32 2.09 5.91 12.28
N GLY A 33 3.08 5.47 13.04
CA GLY A 33 2.95 4.29 13.88
C GLY A 33 3.23 2.96 13.19
N ASP A 34 3.50 2.97 11.88
CA ASP A 34 3.74 1.74 11.15
C ASP A 34 5.23 1.34 11.19
N ALA A 35 5.47 0.04 11.39
CA ALA A 35 6.83 -0.47 11.51
C ALA A 35 7.66 -0.30 10.24
N HIS A 36 7.02 -0.19 9.08
CA HIS A 36 7.72 0.00 7.81
C HIS A 36 8.05 1.46 7.53
N GLY A 37 7.59 2.37 8.37
CA GLY A 37 7.93 3.79 8.21
C GLY A 37 9.42 4.02 8.34
N GLY A 38 9.91 5.03 7.64
CA GLY A 38 11.30 5.40 7.69
C GLY A 38 11.75 6.04 6.39
N ASN A 39 12.97 6.58 6.40
CA ASN A 39 13.52 7.26 5.23
C ASN A 39 14.11 6.23 4.26
N TRP A 40 13.24 5.57 3.51
CA TRP A 40 13.65 4.58 2.52
C TRP A 40 12.54 4.48 1.45
N HIS A 41 12.73 3.60 0.47
CA HIS A 41 11.83 3.54 -0.68
C HIS A 41 10.54 2.72 -0.45
N ARG A 42 10.44 2.01 0.66
CA ARG A 42 9.26 1.20 0.98
C ARG A 42 8.48 1.78 2.14
N GLN A 43 8.25 3.08 2.12
CA GLN A 43 7.54 3.75 3.21
C GLN A 43 6.08 3.34 3.32
N VAL A 44 5.44 3.11 2.18
CA VAL A 44 4.03 2.74 2.12
C VAL A 44 3.87 1.58 1.16
N SER A 45 3.12 0.56 1.55
CA SER A 45 2.80 -0.55 0.66
C SER A 45 1.33 -0.45 0.24
N LEU A 46 1.08 -0.68 -1.05
CA LEU A 46 -0.26 -0.61 -1.62
C LEU A 46 -0.59 -1.93 -2.30
N LEU A 47 -1.83 -2.36 -2.17
CA LEU A 47 -2.29 -3.61 -2.77
C LEU A 47 -3.67 -3.39 -3.37
N SER A 48 -3.91 -3.99 -4.52
CA SER A 48 -5.19 -3.88 -5.20
C SER A 48 -6.25 -4.66 -4.46
N TYR A 49 -7.36 -4.00 -4.13
CA TYR A 49 -8.49 -4.64 -3.47
C TYR A 49 -9.03 -5.80 -4.32
N GLU A 50 -9.09 -5.61 -5.63
CA GLU A 50 -9.58 -6.66 -6.54
C GLU A 50 -8.69 -7.91 -6.50
N LYS A 51 -7.39 -7.72 -6.32
CA LYS A 51 -6.47 -8.86 -6.25
C LYS A 51 -6.63 -9.64 -4.97
N VAL A 52 -6.94 -8.96 -3.87
CA VAL A 52 -7.22 -9.63 -2.60
C VAL A 52 -8.52 -10.43 -2.72
N ARG A 53 -9.55 -9.84 -3.34
CA ARG A 53 -10.80 -10.56 -3.54
C ARG A 53 -10.61 -11.80 -4.42
N ALA A 54 -9.81 -11.67 -5.48
CA ALA A 54 -9.49 -12.81 -6.33
C ALA A 54 -8.76 -13.90 -5.56
N PHE A 55 -7.88 -13.52 -4.65
CA PHE A 55 -7.20 -14.48 -3.80
C PHE A 55 -8.20 -15.23 -2.92
N GLU A 56 -9.17 -14.52 -2.36
CA GLU A 56 -10.18 -15.14 -1.51
C GLU A 56 -11.05 -16.14 -2.26
N GLU A 57 -11.18 -15.99 -3.57
CA GLU A 57 -11.96 -16.93 -4.37
C GLU A 57 -11.34 -18.32 -4.40
N LYS A 58 -10.09 -18.44 -3.98
CA LYS A 58 -9.45 -19.76 -3.83
C LYS A 58 -9.90 -20.50 -2.58
N GLY A 59 -10.82 -19.90 -1.82
CA GLY A 59 -11.37 -20.53 -0.62
C GLY A 59 -10.68 -20.10 0.67
N ILE A 60 -9.80 -19.12 0.62
CA ILE A 60 -9.08 -18.63 1.79
C ILE A 60 -9.58 -17.24 2.11
N SER A 61 -10.18 -17.07 3.29
CA SER A 61 -10.65 -15.76 3.74
C SER A 61 -9.50 -15.05 4.45
N VAL A 62 -9.28 -13.78 4.11
CA VAL A 62 -8.22 -12.99 4.73
C VAL A 62 -8.78 -11.66 5.21
N GLU A 63 -8.19 -11.16 6.30
CA GLU A 63 -8.56 -9.87 6.83
C GLU A 63 -7.74 -8.77 6.18
N ASP A 64 -8.22 -7.53 6.29
CA ASP A 64 -7.46 -6.38 5.81
C ASP A 64 -6.11 -6.35 6.52
N GLY A 65 -5.05 -6.11 5.76
CA GLY A 65 -3.71 -6.09 6.33
C GLY A 65 -3.03 -7.45 6.39
N ALA A 66 -3.73 -8.52 5.99
CA ALA A 66 -3.21 -9.89 6.10
C ALA A 66 -1.91 -10.10 5.35
N PHE A 67 -1.69 -9.37 4.26
CA PHE A 67 -0.48 -9.49 3.45
C PHE A 67 0.58 -8.46 3.81
N GLY A 68 0.34 -7.68 4.86
CA GLY A 68 1.26 -6.63 5.28
C GLY A 68 1.10 -5.33 4.50
N GLU A 69 0.01 -5.19 3.76
CA GLU A 69 -0.23 -3.97 3.01
C GLU A 69 -0.68 -2.83 3.94
N ASN A 70 -0.28 -1.60 3.59
CA ASN A 70 -0.74 -0.41 4.30
C ASN A 70 -2.07 0.08 3.74
N LEU A 71 -2.15 0.22 2.42
CA LEU A 71 -3.35 0.73 1.76
C LEU A 71 -3.91 -0.32 0.83
N LEU A 72 -5.16 -0.65 1.04
CA LEU A 72 -5.91 -1.54 0.16
C LEU A 72 -6.80 -0.65 -0.67
N VAL A 73 -6.62 -0.66 -1.99
CA VAL A 73 -7.25 0.31 -2.88
C VAL A 73 -7.99 -0.38 -4.00
N GLU A 74 -9.24 0.02 -4.21
CA GLU A 74 -10.07 -0.47 -5.30
C GLU A 74 -9.87 0.43 -6.52
N GLY A 75 -9.84 -0.16 -7.69
CA GLY A 75 -9.83 0.59 -8.95
C GLY A 75 -8.50 0.63 -9.68
N PHE A 76 -7.45 0.11 -9.09
CA PHE A 76 -6.13 0.09 -9.72
C PHE A 76 -5.55 -1.32 -9.75
N ASP A 77 -4.85 -1.62 -10.84
CA ASP A 77 -3.96 -2.78 -10.89
C ASP A 77 -2.55 -2.21 -10.82
N PHE A 78 -2.05 -2.06 -9.60
CA PHE A 78 -0.82 -1.32 -9.35
C PHE A 78 0.39 -1.86 -10.09
N LYS A 79 0.48 -3.18 -10.28
CA LYS A 79 1.66 -3.75 -10.92
C LYS A 79 1.79 -3.36 -12.39
N THR A 80 0.72 -2.85 -13.00
CA THR A 80 0.77 -2.41 -14.40
C THR A 80 1.22 -0.96 -14.55
N LEU A 81 1.39 -0.26 -13.44
CA LEU A 81 1.79 1.13 -13.45
C LEU A 81 3.31 1.24 -13.32
N PRO A 82 3.93 2.19 -14.01
CA PRO A 82 5.40 2.31 -13.93
C PRO A 82 5.84 2.93 -12.61
N VAL A 83 7.05 2.55 -12.19
CA VAL A 83 7.71 3.20 -11.06
C VAL A 83 7.82 4.69 -11.39
N GLY A 84 7.54 5.53 -10.39
CA GLY A 84 7.48 6.97 -10.60
C GLY A 84 6.07 7.51 -10.74
N THR A 85 5.09 6.60 -10.87
CA THR A 85 3.68 7.00 -10.91
C THR A 85 3.34 7.69 -9.59
N ARG A 86 2.64 8.82 -9.67
CA ARG A 86 2.25 9.57 -8.49
C ARG A 86 0.75 9.50 -8.27
N PHE A 87 0.38 9.42 -7.00
CA PHE A 87 -1.02 9.38 -6.60
C PHE A 87 -1.30 10.53 -5.66
N ARG A 88 -2.47 11.13 -5.81
CA ARG A 88 -2.93 12.18 -4.91
C ARG A 88 -4.17 11.71 -4.18
N CYS A 89 -4.22 12.00 -2.88
CA CYS A 89 -5.39 11.75 -2.04
C CYS A 89 -5.53 12.95 -1.13
N GLY A 90 -6.43 13.89 -1.49
CA GLY A 90 -6.52 15.15 -0.80
C GLY A 90 -5.21 15.92 -0.91
N GLU A 91 -4.59 16.20 0.24
CA GLU A 91 -3.29 16.88 0.25
C GLU A 91 -2.11 15.90 0.21
N VAL A 92 -2.37 14.61 0.33
CA VAL A 92 -1.32 13.59 0.33
C VAL A 92 -0.86 13.30 -1.09
N LEU A 93 0.45 13.22 -1.28
CA LEU A 93 1.05 12.87 -2.55
C LEU A 93 2.01 11.71 -2.34
N LEU A 94 1.83 10.64 -3.11
CA LEU A 94 2.65 9.44 -3.05
C LEU A 94 3.32 9.21 -4.39
N GLU A 95 4.52 8.59 -4.36
CA GLU A 95 5.22 8.23 -5.59
C GLU A 95 5.64 6.77 -5.51
N MET A 96 5.27 5.99 -6.53
CA MET A 96 5.67 4.58 -6.59
C MET A 96 7.18 4.44 -6.71
N THR A 97 7.75 3.58 -5.89
CA THR A 97 9.19 3.37 -5.85
C THR A 97 9.58 1.95 -6.24
N GLN A 98 8.67 0.99 -6.11
CA GLN A 98 9.00 -0.41 -6.35
C GLN A 98 7.73 -1.20 -6.66
N ILE A 99 7.84 -2.13 -7.60
CA ILE A 99 6.76 -3.07 -7.92
C ILE A 99 7.16 -4.43 -7.38
N GLY A 100 6.30 -5.00 -6.51
CA GLY A 100 6.55 -6.29 -5.90
C GLY A 100 7.73 -6.28 -4.96
N LYS A 101 8.07 -7.44 -4.45
CA LYS A 101 9.26 -7.60 -3.60
C LYS A 101 9.69 -9.05 -3.61
N GLU A 102 10.97 -9.28 -3.28
CA GLU A 102 11.46 -10.63 -3.07
C GLU A 102 11.16 -11.05 -1.63
N CYS A 103 10.77 -12.30 -1.48
CA CYS A 103 10.50 -12.85 -0.16
C CYS A 103 11.34 -14.12 -0.04
N HIS A 104 12.50 -13.99 0.60
CA HIS A 104 13.47 -15.08 0.68
C HIS A 104 13.16 -16.11 1.76
N SER A 105 12.27 -15.79 2.67
CA SER A 105 11.89 -16.70 3.73
C SER A 105 10.40 -16.56 3.98
N HIS A 106 9.80 -17.63 4.53
CA HIS A 106 8.38 -17.61 4.84
C HIS A 106 8.16 -16.79 6.11
N CYS A 107 7.75 -15.54 5.95
CA CYS A 107 7.45 -14.68 7.08
C CYS A 107 6.16 -15.14 7.75
N GLU A 108 5.81 -14.48 8.84
CA GLU A 108 4.57 -14.80 9.57
C GLU A 108 3.35 -14.77 8.67
N ILE A 109 3.32 -13.82 7.74
CA ILE A 109 2.20 -13.69 6.81
C ILE A 109 2.04 -14.98 5.99
N TYR A 110 3.13 -15.46 5.41
CA TYR A 110 3.09 -16.68 4.61
C TYR A 110 2.64 -17.87 5.45
N GLN A 111 3.18 -18.00 6.66
CA GLN A 111 2.85 -19.13 7.51
C GLN A 111 1.41 -19.11 7.98
N THR A 112 0.85 -17.93 8.19
CA THR A 112 -0.53 -17.79 8.65
C THR A 112 -1.54 -18.02 7.52
N VAL A 113 -1.27 -17.44 6.35
CA VAL A 113 -2.20 -17.46 5.22
C VAL A 113 -1.92 -18.62 4.27
N GLY A 114 -0.69 -19.12 4.24
CA GLY A 114 -0.28 -20.20 3.36
C GLY A 114 0.21 -19.71 2.01
N ASP A 115 0.07 -18.43 1.71
CA ASP A 115 0.52 -17.82 0.47
C ASP A 115 0.54 -16.32 0.67
N CYS A 116 1.13 -15.60 -0.27
CA CYS A 116 1.17 -14.15 -0.18
C CYS A 116 1.22 -13.55 -1.58
N ILE A 117 0.31 -12.61 -1.86
CA ILE A 117 0.27 -11.95 -3.17
C ILE A 117 1.11 -10.69 -3.22
N MET A 118 1.62 -10.23 -2.08
CA MET A 118 2.43 -9.00 -2.04
C MET A 118 3.64 -9.03 -2.97
N PRO A 119 4.41 -10.13 -3.06
CA PRO A 119 5.58 -10.14 -3.94
C PRO A 119 5.28 -9.90 -5.41
N GLY A 120 4.12 -10.33 -5.89
CA GLY A 120 3.76 -10.18 -7.29
C GLY A 120 2.81 -9.03 -7.57
N GLU A 121 1.89 -8.76 -6.66
CA GLU A 121 0.82 -7.79 -6.89
C GLU A 121 1.00 -6.48 -6.14
N GLY A 122 1.79 -6.47 -5.07
CA GLY A 122 1.95 -5.28 -4.25
C GLY A 122 2.95 -4.30 -4.83
N VAL A 123 2.80 -3.03 -4.47
CA VAL A 123 3.75 -2.00 -4.85
C VAL A 123 4.10 -1.19 -3.61
N PHE A 124 5.20 -0.45 -3.71
CA PHE A 124 5.65 0.41 -2.62
C PHE A 124 5.76 1.84 -3.11
N ALA A 125 5.60 2.77 -2.19
CA ALA A 125 5.65 4.18 -2.49
C ALA A 125 6.29 4.93 -1.34
N ARG A 126 6.68 6.16 -1.62
CA ARG A 126 7.14 7.07 -0.58
C ARG A 126 6.20 8.26 -0.52
N VAL A 127 6.16 8.92 0.64
CA VAL A 127 5.28 10.06 0.87
C VAL A 127 6.03 11.33 0.46
N LEU A 128 5.54 11.98 -0.58
CA LEU A 128 6.12 13.25 -1.03
C LEU A 128 5.50 14.42 -0.27
N HIS A 129 4.22 14.30 0.09
CA HIS A 129 3.53 15.30 0.90
C HIS A 129 2.58 14.56 1.83
N GLY A 130 2.62 14.89 3.11
CA GLY A 130 1.82 14.20 4.12
C GLY A 130 0.43 14.78 4.30
N GLY A 131 -0.34 14.12 5.16
CA GLY A 131 -1.69 14.53 5.49
C GLY A 131 -2.49 13.36 6.01
N MET A 132 -3.77 13.59 6.27
CA MET A 132 -4.66 12.54 6.79
C MET A 132 -5.37 11.85 5.64
N ILE A 133 -5.49 10.53 5.75
CA ILE A 133 -6.31 9.74 4.83
C ILE A 133 -7.17 8.77 5.63
N GLN A 134 -8.25 8.32 5.02
CA GLN A 134 -9.18 7.39 5.67
C GLN A 134 -9.89 6.54 4.63
N ILE A 135 -10.54 5.49 5.10
CA ILE A 135 -11.35 4.62 4.24
C ILE A 135 -12.42 5.48 3.55
N GLY A 136 -12.57 5.27 2.25
CA GLY A 136 -13.52 6.00 1.44
C GLY A 136 -12.93 7.17 0.68
N ASP A 137 -11.72 7.60 1.04
CA ASP A 137 -11.04 8.66 0.30
C ASP A 137 -10.68 8.18 -1.10
N GLU A 138 -10.71 9.10 -2.04
CA GLU A 138 -10.37 8.80 -3.42
C GLU A 138 -8.90 9.03 -3.69
N LEU A 139 -8.31 8.08 -4.42
CA LEU A 139 -6.92 8.15 -4.83
C LEU A 139 -6.89 8.31 -6.34
N GLU A 140 -6.16 9.30 -6.85
CA GLU A 140 -6.08 9.51 -8.29
C GLU A 140 -4.63 9.57 -8.75
N ILE A 141 -4.42 9.20 -10.01
CA ILE A 141 -3.10 9.27 -10.61
C ILE A 141 -2.87 10.71 -11.07
N VAL A 142 -1.71 11.26 -10.68
CA VAL A 142 -1.31 12.60 -11.09
C VAL A 142 -0.31 12.45 -12.23
N PRO A 143 -0.55 13.09 -13.37
CA PRO A 143 0.42 13.00 -14.46
C PRO A 143 1.79 13.48 -14.03
N SER A 144 2.82 12.72 -14.35
CA SER A 144 4.19 13.06 -13.95
C SER A 144 4.64 14.37 -14.58
N SER A 145 4.07 14.72 -15.72
CA SER A 145 4.41 15.98 -16.38
C SER A 145 4.03 17.20 -15.55
N ASP A 146 3.07 17.04 -14.63
CA ASP A 146 2.68 18.16 -13.77
C ASP A 146 3.81 18.58 -12.86
N SER A 147 4.61 17.63 -12.43
CA SER A 147 5.72 17.95 -11.55
C SER A 147 6.84 18.66 -12.28
N ASP A 148 6.89 18.52 -13.58
CA ASP A 148 7.95 19.14 -14.38
C ASP A 148 7.62 20.53 -14.82
N SER A 149 6.35 20.83 -14.85
CA SER A 149 5.94 22.14 -15.38
C SER A 149 6.10 23.24 -14.36
N LYS A 150 6.65 22.93 -13.31
CA LYS A 150 6.83 23.84 -12.29
C LYS A 150 7.86 24.43 -11.76
#